data_ea1b822797a6b96ee64c347d0b37f2b5
#
_entry.id   ea1b822797a6b96ee64c347d0b37f2b5
#
_cell.length_a   1.000
_cell.length_b   1.000
_cell.length_c   1.000
_cell.angle_alpha   90.00
_cell.angle_beta   90.00
_cell.angle_gamma   90.00
#
_symmetry.space_group_name_H-M   'P 1'
#
loop_
_entity.id
_entity.type
_entity.pdbx_description
1 polymer ?
#
loop_
_entity_poly.entity_id
_entity_poly.type
_entity_poly.pdbx_seq_one_letter_code
_entity_poly.pdbx_strand_id
1 'polypeptide(L)'
;MNRGELFEIAEKWFGEQGWKAFPFQKQTWTAFLQGKHGLLNAPTGSGKTYALWFPIILHIMQRKKEPGLKAIWITPLRALSVEIKQAAERVLKDLQPDITVGIRSG
;
A
#
# COMPACT_ATOMS: atom_id res chain seq x y z
N MET A 1 -7.97 -15.16 3.60
CA MET A 1 -8.12 -14.77 2.19
C MET A 1 -6.91 -15.23 1.39
N ASN A 2 -7.13 -15.75 0.17
CA ASN A 2 -6.04 -16.09 -0.72
C ASN A 2 -5.59 -14.86 -1.53
N ARG A 3 -4.49 -15.00 -2.27
CA ARG A 3 -3.95 -13.87 -3.04
C ARG A 3 -4.89 -13.34 -4.11
N GLY A 4 -5.67 -14.23 -4.74
CA GLY A 4 -6.64 -13.82 -5.73
C GLY A 4 -7.71 -12.90 -5.15
N GLU A 5 -8.22 -13.24 -3.99
CA GLU A 5 -9.20 -12.42 -3.29
C GLU A 5 -8.64 -11.06 -2.90
N LEU A 6 -7.36 -11.03 -2.43
CA LEU A 6 -6.70 -9.77 -2.08
C LEU A 6 -6.52 -8.88 -3.31
N PHE A 7 -6.14 -9.47 -4.44
CA PHE A 7 -5.97 -8.72 -5.69
C PHE A 7 -7.30 -8.15 -6.18
N GLU A 8 -8.39 -8.90 -6.02
CA GLU A 8 -9.73 -8.40 -6.35
C GLU A 8 -10.10 -7.17 -5.52
N ILE A 9 -9.77 -7.18 -4.25
CA ILE A 9 -10.01 -6.01 -3.37
C ILE A 9 -9.24 -4.79 -3.89
N ALA A 10 -7.96 -4.97 -4.23
CA ALA A 10 -7.12 -3.89 -4.73
C ALA A 10 -7.64 -3.36 -6.07
N GLU A 11 -7.97 -4.24 -6.99
CA GLU A 11 -8.48 -3.85 -8.31
C GLU A 11 -9.83 -3.16 -8.22
N LYS A 12 -10.70 -3.63 -7.34
CA LYS A 12 -11.99 -2.99 -7.10
C LYS A 12 -11.81 -1.57 -6.57
N TRP A 13 -10.92 -1.40 -5.60
CA TRP A 13 -10.65 -0.08 -5.04
C TRP A 13 -10.10 0.86 -6.11
N PHE A 14 -9.16 0.39 -6.94
CA PHE A 14 -8.64 1.17 -8.07
C PHE A 14 -9.77 1.57 -9.02
N GLY A 15 -10.64 0.64 -9.36
CA GLY A 15 -11.78 0.91 -10.23
C GLY A 15 -12.71 1.98 -9.69
N GLU A 16 -12.94 1.99 -8.39
CA GLU A 16 -13.76 3.02 -7.73
C GLU A 16 -13.13 4.40 -7.84
N GLN A 17 -11.80 4.48 -7.96
CA GLN A 17 -11.08 5.74 -8.18
C GLN A 17 -11.02 6.12 -9.67
N GLY A 18 -11.52 5.27 -10.56
CA GLY A 18 -11.37 5.46 -11.99
C GLY A 18 -10.02 5.03 -12.54
N TRP A 19 -9.30 4.20 -11.80
CA TRP A 19 -7.95 3.76 -12.16
C TRP A 19 -7.92 2.28 -12.53
N LYS A 20 -6.88 1.91 -13.26
CA LYS A 20 -6.59 0.52 -13.58
C LYS A 20 -5.16 0.21 -13.10
N ALA A 21 -5.00 -0.91 -12.42
CA ALA A 21 -3.68 -1.30 -11.93
C ALA A 21 -2.74 -1.60 -13.08
N PHE A 22 -1.53 -1.04 -13.00
CA PHE A 22 -0.49 -1.31 -13.99
C PHE A 22 0.16 -2.68 -13.73
N PRO A 23 0.71 -3.33 -14.79
CA PRO A 23 1.39 -4.61 -14.60
C PRO A 23 2.48 -4.60 -13.54
N PHE A 24 3.29 -3.53 -13.46
CA PHE A 24 4.37 -3.47 -12.48
C PHE A 24 3.82 -3.41 -11.04
N GLN A 25 2.65 -2.80 -10.83
CA GLN A 25 2.00 -2.79 -9.52
C GLN A 25 1.60 -4.20 -9.11
N LYS A 26 0.97 -4.93 -10.01
CA LYS A 26 0.56 -6.32 -9.75
C LYS A 26 1.76 -7.24 -9.50
N GLN A 27 2.84 -7.05 -10.23
CA GLN A 27 4.07 -7.82 -10.03
C GLN A 27 4.67 -7.54 -8.65
N THR A 28 4.68 -6.28 -8.23
CA THR A 28 5.16 -5.88 -6.91
C THR A 28 4.28 -6.48 -5.81
N TRP A 29 2.98 -6.41 -5.96
CA TRP A 29 2.04 -6.99 -5.01
C TRP A 29 2.27 -8.50 -4.86
N THR A 30 2.44 -9.19 -5.97
CA THR A 30 2.70 -10.63 -5.97
C THR A 30 3.98 -10.97 -5.22
N ALA A 31 5.07 -10.28 -5.56
CA ALA A 31 6.37 -10.53 -4.93
C ALA A 31 6.33 -10.27 -3.42
N PHE A 32 5.71 -9.16 -3.02
CA PHE A 32 5.60 -8.83 -1.60
C PHE A 32 4.80 -9.89 -0.84
N LEU A 33 3.65 -10.28 -1.38
CA LEU A 33 2.79 -11.25 -0.71
C LEU A 33 3.40 -12.66 -0.68
N GLN A 34 4.39 -12.92 -1.53
CA GLN A 34 5.18 -14.16 -1.48
C GLN A 34 6.31 -14.08 -0.45
N GLY A 35 6.44 -12.96 0.27
CA GLY A 35 7.49 -12.79 1.27
C GLY A 35 8.84 -12.39 0.71
N LYS A 36 8.89 -11.94 -0.53
CA LYS A 36 10.14 -11.54 -1.16
C LYS A 36 10.52 -10.11 -0.78
N HIS A 37 11.82 -9.86 -0.73
CA HIS A 37 12.37 -8.51 -0.63
C HIS A 37 12.76 -8.04 -2.02
N GLY A 38 12.76 -6.72 -2.25
CA GLY A 38 13.08 -6.25 -3.57
C GLY A 38 13.25 -4.75 -3.66
N LEU A 39 13.55 -4.31 -4.86
CA LEU A 39 13.71 -2.90 -5.21
C LEU A 39 12.74 -2.58 -6.35
N LEU A 40 11.89 -1.57 -6.15
CA LEU A 40 11.02 -1.08 -7.20
C LEU A 40 11.62 0.16 -7.84
N ASN A 41 11.91 0.08 -9.12
CA ASN A 41 12.44 1.19 -9.90
C ASN A 41 11.45 1.52 -11.02
N ALA A 42 10.83 2.68 -10.91
CA ALA A 42 9.85 3.16 -11.90
C ALA A 42 9.90 4.68 -11.95
N PRO A 43 9.47 5.29 -13.07
CA PRO A 43 9.45 6.74 -13.17
C PRO A 43 8.58 7.40 -12.11
N THR A 44 8.92 8.63 -11.74
CA THR A 44 8.14 9.44 -10.81
C THR A 44 6.73 9.65 -11.38
N GLY A 45 5.72 9.56 -10.52
CA GLY A 45 4.34 9.75 -10.94
C GLY A 45 3.70 8.53 -11.59
N SER A 46 4.38 7.39 -11.59
CA SER A 46 3.91 6.18 -12.25
C SER A 46 3.12 5.23 -11.33
N GLY A 47 2.77 5.67 -10.13
CA GLY A 47 2.00 4.85 -9.20
C GLY A 47 2.82 3.98 -8.27
N LYS A 48 4.10 4.32 -8.04
CA LYS A 48 4.97 3.56 -7.15
C LYS A 48 4.43 3.47 -5.73
N THR A 49 3.81 4.52 -5.24
CA THR A 49 3.28 4.56 -3.88
C THR A 49 2.27 3.44 -3.66
N TYR A 50 1.33 3.27 -4.58
CA TYR A 50 0.33 2.20 -4.45
C TYR A 50 0.88 0.82 -4.78
N ALA A 51 1.93 0.75 -5.60
CA ALA A 51 2.63 -0.52 -5.83
C ALA A 51 3.23 -1.06 -4.53
N LEU A 52 3.67 -0.17 -3.63
CA LEU A 52 4.26 -0.56 -2.34
C LEU A 52 3.23 -0.58 -1.21
N TRP A 53 2.31 0.38 -1.15
CA TRP A 53 1.33 0.45 -0.07
C TRP A 53 0.28 -0.66 -0.12
N PHE A 54 -0.24 -0.99 -1.31
CA PHE A 54 -1.32 -1.98 -1.39
C PHE A 54 -0.94 -3.33 -0.81
N PRO A 55 0.22 -3.94 -1.14
CA PRO A 55 0.56 -5.23 -0.54
C PRO A 55 0.75 -5.14 0.96
N ILE A 56 1.24 -4.01 1.48
CA ILE A 56 1.35 -3.80 2.93
C ILE A 56 -0.04 -3.82 3.57
N ILE A 57 -0.98 -3.08 3.00
CA ILE A 57 -2.35 -3.00 3.50
C ILE A 57 -3.03 -4.37 3.40
N LEU A 58 -2.88 -5.05 2.28
CA LEU A 58 -3.44 -6.38 2.08
C LEU A 58 -2.87 -7.39 3.08
N HIS A 59 -1.57 -7.30 3.35
CA HIS A 59 -0.91 -8.14 4.33
C HIS A 59 -1.48 -7.90 5.74
N ILE A 60 -1.70 -6.64 6.10
CA ILE A 60 -2.30 -6.27 7.39
C ILE A 60 -3.72 -6.84 7.48
N MET A 61 -4.49 -6.80 6.40
CA MET A 61 -5.86 -7.32 6.38
C MET A 61 -5.92 -8.83 6.61
N GLN A 62 -4.88 -9.56 6.22
CA GLN A 62 -4.84 -11.01 6.43
C GLN A 62 -4.55 -11.39 7.87
N ARG A 63 -3.94 -10.51 8.64
CA ARG A 63 -3.54 -10.80 10.01
C ARG A 63 -4.68 -10.50 10.97
N LYS A 64 -4.69 -11.24 12.08
CA LYS A 64 -5.62 -10.95 13.16
C LYS A 64 -5.32 -9.56 13.72
N LYS A 65 -6.33 -8.88 14.23
CA LYS A 65 -6.15 -7.60 14.89
C LYS A 65 -5.19 -7.74 16.05
N GLU A 66 -3.99 -7.25 15.87
CA GLU A 66 -2.98 -7.18 16.91
C GLU A 66 -2.67 -5.70 17.17
N PRO A 67 -2.53 -5.27 18.42
CA PRO A 67 -2.16 -3.90 18.71
C PRO A 67 -0.71 -3.62 18.29
N GLY A 68 -0.40 -2.36 18.07
CA GLY A 68 0.96 -1.92 17.80
C GLY A 68 1.22 -1.51 16.37
N LEU A 69 2.47 -1.21 16.10
CA LEU A 69 2.94 -0.71 14.81
C LEU A 69 2.84 -1.78 13.73
N LYS A 70 2.26 -1.42 12.59
CA LYS A 70 2.05 -2.36 11.48
C LYS A 70 3.09 -2.22 10.38
N ALA A 71 3.52 -1.01 10.08
CA ALA A 71 4.47 -0.75 9.01
C ALA A 71 5.19 0.58 9.26
N ILE A 72 6.41 0.68 8.73
CA ILE A 72 7.20 1.91 8.76
C ILE A 72 7.58 2.23 7.31
N TRP A 73 7.34 3.48 6.90
CA TRP A 73 7.77 3.98 5.61
C TRP A 73 8.79 5.09 5.84
N ILE A 74 9.97 4.91 5.28
CA ILE A 74 11.07 5.87 5.44
C ILE A 74 11.24 6.65 4.15
N THR A 75 11.22 7.98 4.24
CA THR A 75 11.42 8.87 3.11
C THR A 75 12.27 10.05 3.52
N PRO A 76 13.24 10.48 2.68
CA PRO A 76 14.12 11.59 3.04
C PRO A 76 13.50 12.97 2.89
N LEU A 77 12.37 13.10 2.16
CA LEU A 77 11.77 14.40 1.87
C LEU A 77 10.47 14.57 2.63
N ARG A 78 10.39 15.68 3.40
CA ARG A 78 9.22 15.98 4.21
C ARG A 78 7.93 16.15 3.38
N ALA A 79 8.04 16.81 2.23
CA ALA A 79 6.89 16.98 1.32
C ALA A 79 6.34 15.64 0.83
N LEU A 80 7.23 14.70 0.50
CA LEU A 80 6.83 13.35 0.09
C LEU A 80 6.15 12.60 1.22
N SER A 81 6.56 12.81 2.47
CA SER A 81 5.94 12.10 3.59
C SER A 81 4.47 12.50 3.76
N VAL A 82 4.12 13.75 3.48
CA VAL A 82 2.72 14.19 3.51
C VAL A 82 1.91 13.51 2.39
N GLU A 83 2.45 13.47 1.18
CA GLU A 83 1.79 12.82 0.06
C GLU A 83 1.59 11.32 0.29
N ILE A 84 2.61 10.66 0.83
CA ILE A 84 2.55 9.24 1.15
C ILE A 84 1.49 8.98 2.23
N LYS A 85 1.45 9.82 3.25
CA LYS A 85 0.43 9.73 4.29
C LYS A 85 -0.97 9.85 3.70
N GLN A 86 -1.19 10.85 2.84
CA GLN A 86 -2.50 11.07 2.21
C GLN A 86 -2.91 9.88 1.35
N ALA A 87 -1.96 9.32 0.57
CA ALA A 87 -2.23 8.16 -0.25
C ALA A 87 -2.61 6.94 0.60
N ALA A 88 -1.87 6.71 1.69
CA ALA A 88 -2.17 5.60 2.60
C ALA A 88 -3.52 5.77 3.28
N GLU A 89 -3.81 6.97 3.76
CA GLU A 89 -5.07 7.26 4.45
C GLU A 89 -6.27 7.08 3.52
N ARG A 90 -6.14 7.43 2.26
CA ARG A 90 -7.21 7.26 1.28
C ARG A 90 -7.64 5.79 1.17
N VAL A 91 -6.68 4.88 1.13
CA VAL A 91 -6.96 3.45 1.05
C VAL A 91 -7.45 2.90 2.38
N LEU A 92 -6.79 3.28 3.48
CA LEU A 92 -7.13 2.80 4.82
C LEU A 92 -8.54 3.21 5.23
N LYS A 93 -8.95 4.41 4.87
CA LYS A 93 -10.31 4.90 5.14
C LYS A 93 -11.36 3.93 4.61
N ASP A 94 -11.13 3.39 3.43
CA ASP A 94 -12.09 2.50 2.77
C ASP A 94 -11.93 1.04 3.19
N LEU A 95 -10.71 0.57 3.43
CA LEU A 95 -10.43 -0.84 3.64
C LEU A 95 -10.12 -1.20 5.10
N GLN A 96 -9.46 -0.32 5.84
CA GLN A 96 -9.06 -0.56 7.23
C GLN A 96 -9.14 0.72 8.05
N PRO A 97 -10.35 1.22 8.35
CA PRO A 97 -10.50 2.53 9.01
C PRO A 97 -9.95 2.60 10.42
N ASP A 98 -9.70 1.46 11.06
CA ASP A 98 -9.14 1.43 12.42
C ASP A 98 -7.64 1.71 12.46
N ILE A 99 -6.97 1.70 11.30
CA ILE A 99 -5.53 1.91 11.23
C ILE A 99 -5.26 3.37 10.94
N THR A 100 -4.34 3.96 11.71
CA THR A 100 -3.96 5.36 11.56
C THR A 100 -2.53 5.49 11.04
N VAL A 101 -2.25 6.62 10.40
CA VAL A 101 -0.93 6.92 9.87
C VAL A 101 -0.39 8.15 10.57
N GLY A 102 0.80 8.06 11.12
CA GLY A 102 1.49 9.19 11.74
C GLY A 102 2.79 9.50 11.02
N ILE A 103 3.20 10.76 11.08
CA ILE A 103 4.49 11.20 10.54
C ILE A 103 5.40 11.54 11.71
N ARG A 104 6.66 11.10 11.61
CA ARG A 104 7.72 11.49 12.53
C ARG A 104 8.87 12.10 11.74
N SER A 105 9.25 13.31 12.08
CA SER A 105 10.38 13.98 11.46
C SER A 105 11.28 14.55 12.55
N GLY A 106 12.54 14.34 12.36
CA GLY A 106 13.56 14.76 13.32
C GLY A 106 13.85 16.23 13.29
#